data_af75141da7f9c275d0a46fbc8b51edd3
#
_entry.id   af75141da7f9c275d0a46fbc8b51edd3
#
_cell.length_a   1.000
_cell.length_b   1.000
_cell.length_c   1.000
_cell.angle_alpha   90.00
_cell.angle_beta   90.00
_cell.angle_gamma   90.00
#
_symmetry.space_group_name_H-M   'P 1'
#
loop_
_entity.id
_entity.type
_entity.pdbx_description
1 polymer ?
#
loop_
_entity_poly.entity_id
_entity_poly.type
_entity_poly.pdbx_seq_one_letter_code
_entity_poly.pdbx_strand_id
1 'polypeptide(L)'
;MKISDLLRLSTDNLRRRKGRTALTIIGVVVGTCAIVVMISLGIATNVNNEAMLASWGDLTQIQIYNYAYGATETPALNDEMLNQIRSLDHVVAVTPYYQPNDLNGKILSGKNGRYETGVWQCYGADPDALEKMGFDLADGTFFTSDMSLGKNKIPVMVGENFAYNFEDTRKSYNSGKRQIYQGQTDANGNLVQPFVDVNKDKMTLRLSYTDNNGKEKTQDYDLVVVGTFVSDYSKHYFTDSGMVMRLSDLKMLEEAYQKLSGTKKRQSQSYMISNGVMMQEKDNGYQEVYVKVDNVDN
;
A
#
# COMPACT_ATOMS: atom_id res chain seq x y z
N MET A 1 -18.86 71.22 -20.38
CA MET A 1 -17.65 70.51 -20.92
C MET A 1 -18.06 69.09 -21.23
N LYS A 2 -17.81 68.64 -22.44
CA LYS A 2 -18.09 67.23 -22.80
C LYS A 2 -17.00 66.33 -22.24
N ILE A 3 -17.35 65.13 -21.83
CA ILE A 3 -16.40 64.13 -21.29
C ILE A 3 -15.20 63.91 -22.25
N SER A 4 -15.43 63.98 -23.54
CA SER A 4 -14.43 63.91 -24.60
C SER A 4 -13.36 65.00 -24.51
N ASP A 5 -13.76 66.23 -24.10
CA ASP A 5 -12.83 67.39 -24.00
C ASP A 5 -11.92 67.22 -22.76
N LEU A 6 -12.45 66.69 -21.67
CA LEU A 6 -11.69 66.36 -20.46
C LEU A 6 -10.64 65.22 -20.72
N LEU A 7 -11.03 64.17 -21.43
CA LEU A 7 -10.14 63.10 -21.82
C LEU A 7 -9.01 63.61 -22.73
N ARG A 8 -9.34 64.48 -23.68
CA ARG A 8 -8.36 65.05 -24.60
C ARG A 8 -7.36 65.96 -23.88
N LEU A 9 -7.80 66.81 -22.98
CA LEU A 9 -6.94 67.66 -22.13
C LEU A 9 -6.05 66.87 -21.20
N SER A 10 -6.58 65.80 -20.62
CA SER A 10 -5.80 64.88 -19.77
C SER A 10 -4.71 64.18 -20.56
N THR A 11 -5.03 63.67 -21.74
CA THR A 11 -4.08 62.93 -22.60
C THR A 11 -2.97 63.86 -23.13
N ASP A 12 -3.31 65.11 -23.49
CA ASP A 12 -2.33 66.10 -23.94
C ASP A 12 -1.34 66.53 -22.81
N ASN A 13 -1.84 66.64 -21.57
CA ASN A 13 -0.99 66.88 -20.40
C ASN A 13 0.00 65.72 -20.11
N LEU A 14 -0.47 64.47 -20.22
CA LEU A 14 0.39 63.27 -20.08
C LEU A 14 1.46 63.24 -21.17
N ARG A 15 1.13 63.59 -22.41
CA ARG A 15 2.04 63.63 -23.57
C ARG A 15 3.12 64.70 -23.49
N ARG A 16 2.83 65.86 -22.85
CA ARG A 16 3.78 66.94 -22.63
C ARG A 16 4.90 66.56 -21.62
N ARG A 17 4.64 65.68 -20.68
CA ARG A 17 5.59 65.27 -19.64
C ARG A 17 5.92 63.78 -19.70
N LYS A 18 6.32 63.28 -20.88
CA LYS A 18 6.54 61.87 -21.21
C LYS A 18 7.41 61.11 -20.18
N GLY A 19 8.52 61.70 -19.73
CA GLY A 19 9.43 61.08 -18.79
C GLY A 19 8.79 60.81 -17.40
N ARG A 20 8.06 61.81 -16.86
CA ARG A 20 7.37 61.64 -15.55
C ARG A 20 6.23 60.66 -15.64
N THR A 21 5.47 60.68 -16.73
CA THR A 21 4.38 59.73 -16.97
C THR A 21 4.88 58.29 -17.12
N ALA A 22 5.96 58.11 -17.90
CA ALA A 22 6.59 56.80 -18.06
C ALA A 22 7.09 56.21 -16.72
N LEU A 23 7.77 57.05 -15.91
CA LEU A 23 8.27 56.63 -14.60
C LEU A 23 7.14 56.22 -13.66
N THR A 24 6.03 56.97 -13.66
CA THR A 24 4.84 56.63 -12.83
C THR A 24 4.19 55.33 -13.30
N ILE A 25 4.04 55.09 -14.60
CA ILE A 25 3.47 53.86 -15.16
C ILE A 25 4.40 52.68 -14.81
N ILE A 26 5.70 52.80 -14.99
CA ILE A 26 6.63 51.75 -14.62
C ILE A 26 6.53 51.42 -13.12
N GLY A 27 6.46 52.42 -12.26
CA GLY A 27 6.30 52.22 -10.82
C GLY A 27 5.02 51.47 -10.45
N VAL A 28 3.88 51.83 -11.08
CA VAL A 28 2.62 51.14 -10.86
C VAL A 28 2.67 49.71 -11.40
N VAL A 29 3.19 49.51 -12.60
CA VAL A 29 3.33 48.16 -13.19
C VAL A 29 4.21 47.28 -12.35
N VAL A 30 5.39 47.76 -11.93
CA VAL A 30 6.30 46.97 -11.08
C VAL A 30 5.65 46.65 -9.73
N GLY A 31 4.98 47.62 -9.11
CA GLY A 31 4.27 47.40 -7.85
C GLY A 31 3.15 46.38 -7.96
N THR A 32 2.31 46.48 -9.00
CA THR A 32 1.22 45.50 -9.21
C THR A 32 1.75 44.11 -9.56
N CYS A 33 2.77 44.02 -10.40
CA CYS A 33 3.43 42.74 -10.71
C CYS A 33 4.01 42.11 -9.46
N ALA A 34 4.66 42.86 -8.59
CA ALA A 34 5.24 42.33 -7.34
C ALA A 34 4.13 41.76 -6.43
N ILE A 35 3.01 42.43 -6.29
CA ILE A 35 1.86 41.97 -5.49
C ILE A 35 1.28 40.67 -6.08
N VAL A 36 1.08 40.62 -7.41
CA VAL A 36 0.55 39.42 -8.09
C VAL A 36 1.48 38.24 -7.91
N VAL A 37 2.79 38.44 -8.08
CA VAL A 37 3.79 37.39 -7.88
C VAL A 37 3.79 36.89 -6.44
N MET A 38 3.73 37.78 -5.44
CA MET A 38 3.67 37.37 -4.02
C MET A 38 2.43 36.52 -3.71
N ILE A 39 1.26 36.94 -4.18
CA ILE A 39 0.01 36.21 -3.96
C ILE A 39 0.07 34.85 -4.67
N SER A 40 0.52 34.83 -5.93
CA SER A 40 0.66 33.59 -6.70
C SER A 40 1.64 32.62 -6.05
N LEU A 41 2.75 33.12 -5.53
CA LEU A 41 3.74 32.29 -4.82
C LEU A 41 3.14 31.72 -3.51
N GLY A 42 2.40 32.53 -2.75
CA GLY A 42 1.72 32.09 -1.54
C GLY A 42 0.71 30.97 -1.81
N ILE A 43 -0.12 31.14 -2.84
CA ILE A 43 -1.07 30.10 -3.27
C ILE A 43 -0.35 28.83 -3.73
N ALA A 44 0.67 28.98 -4.57
CA ALA A 44 1.45 27.84 -5.08
C ALA A 44 2.14 27.07 -3.94
N THR A 45 2.68 27.79 -2.94
CA THR A 45 3.32 27.15 -1.77
C THR A 45 2.29 26.38 -0.94
N ASN A 46 1.09 26.94 -0.71
CA ASN A 46 0.03 26.23 0.01
C ASN A 46 -0.39 24.95 -0.71
N VAL A 47 -0.70 25.04 -2.00
CA VAL A 47 -1.09 23.87 -2.81
C VAL A 47 0.02 22.80 -2.80
N ASN A 48 1.28 23.23 -2.91
CA ASN A 48 2.41 22.31 -2.88
C ASN A 48 2.60 21.65 -1.50
N ASN A 49 2.38 22.39 -0.41
CA ASN A 49 2.43 21.85 0.95
C ASN A 49 1.30 20.84 1.20
N GLU A 50 0.06 21.17 0.75
CA GLU A 50 -1.07 20.23 0.84
C GLU A 50 -0.80 18.95 0.04
N ALA A 51 -0.28 19.07 -1.17
CA ALA A 51 0.12 17.91 -1.98
C ALA A 51 1.25 17.09 -1.32
N MET A 52 2.21 17.76 -0.72
CA MET A 52 3.32 17.10 0.01
C MET A 52 2.80 16.38 1.26
N LEU A 53 1.93 16.98 2.05
CA LEU A 53 1.31 16.33 3.21
C LEU A 53 0.45 15.12 2.78
N ALA A 54 -0.32 15.27 1.71
CA ALA A 54 -1.09 14.15 1.15
C ALA A 54 -0.19 13.00 0.66
N SER A 55 1.02 13.30 0.17
CA SER A 55 1.99 12.28 -0.25
C SER A 55 2.67 11.53 0.90
N TRP A 56 2.62 12.05 2.13
CA TRP A 56 3.16 11.38 3.31
C TRP A 56 2.24 10.31 3.88
N GLY A 57 1.06 10.14 3.28
CA GLY A 57 0.06 9.17 3.68
C GLY A 57 -1.12 9.79 4.42
N ASP A 58 -1.96 8.92 4.90
CA ASP A 58 -3.15 9.30 5.67
C ASP A 58 -2.74 9.74 7.08
N LEU A 59 -2.77 11.04 7.34
CA LEU A 59 -2.39 11.62 8.63
C LEU A 59 -3.25 11.13 9.80
N THR A 60 -4.39 10.50 9.53
CA THR A 60 -5.25 9.87 10.54
C THR A 60 -4.92 8.39 10.74
N GLN A 61 -3.86 7.87 10.11
CA GLN A 61 -3.42 6.50 10.25
C GLN A 61 -2.14 6.44 11.09
N ILE A 62 -2.20 5.76 12.23
CA ILE A 62 -1.10 5.54 13.15
C ILE A 62 -0.56 4.13 12.92
N GLN A 63 0.75 4.01 12.70
CA GLN A 63 1.44 2.73 12.59
C GLN A 63 2.13 2.40 13.90
N ILE A 64 1.83 1.26 14.48
CA ILE A 64 2.43 0.76 15.71
C ILE A 64 3.32 -0.43 15.34
N TYR A 65 4.63 -0.27 15.55
CA TYR A 65 5.60 -1.32 15.34
C TYR A 65 6.01 -1.97 16.65
N ASN A 66 6.13 -3.28 16.66
CA ASN A 66 6.56 -4.06 17.82
C ASN A 66 8.08 -4.16 17.88
N TYR A 67 8.79 -3.03 17.94
CA TYR A 67 10.24 -3.00 18.07
C TYR A 67 10.65 -2.69 19.52
N ALA A 68 11.27 -3.66 20.18
CA ALA A 68 11.87 -3.46 21.51
C ALA A 68 13.26 -2.81 21.39
N TYR A 69 13.34 -1.53 21.07
CA TYR A 69 14.60 -0.80 21.17
C TYR A 69 14.91 -0.51 22.64
N GLY A 70 15.75 -1.35 23.27
CA GLY A 70 16.35 -1.07 24.57
C GLY A 70 15.39 -1.12 25.77
N ALA A 71 14.13 -1.51 25.60
CA ALA A 71 13.18 -1.70 26.68
C ALA A 71 13.29 -3.13 27.21
N THR A 72 13.31 -3.29 28.54
CA THR A 72 13.36 -4.58 29.22
C THR A 72 12.05 -5.36 29.11
N GLU A 73 10.93 -4.68 28.89
CA GLU A 73 9.60 -5.27 28.66
C GLU A 73 8.80 -4.38 27.70
N THR A 74 8.41 -4.92 26.55
CA THR A 74 7.44 -4.31 25.66
C THR A 74 6.10 -5.05 25.78
N PRO A 75 4.96 -4.33 25.83
CA PRO A 75 3.64 -4.96 25.79
C PRO A 75 3.51 -5.76 24.48
N ALA A 76 2.96 -6.97 24.56
CA ALA A 76 2.73 -7.78 23.39
C ALA A 76 1.59 -7.17 22.53
N LEU A 77 1.82 -6.96 21.22
CA LEU A 77 0.78 -6.57 20.28
C LEU A 77 -0.08 -7.79 19.90
N ASN A 78 -0.83 -8.31 20.86
CA ASN A 78 -1.72 -9.46 20.67
C ASN A 78 -3.18 -9.02 20.47
N ASP A 79 -4.08 -9.99 20.26
CA ASP A 79 -5.51 -9.73 20.06
C ASP A 79 -6.16 -8.97 21.24
N GLU A 80 -5.66 -9.17 22.46
CA GLU A 80 -6.15 -8.47 23.66
C GLU A 80 -5.78 -6.97 23.59
N MET A 81 -4.53 -6.66 23.27
CA MET A 81 -4.07 -5.28 23.09
C MET A 81 -4.82 -4.60 21.93
N LEU A 82 -5.05 -5.29 20.81
CA LEU A 82 -5.84 -4.75 19.71
C LEU A 82 -7.27 -4.41 20.15
N ASN A 83 -7.88 -5.25 20.98
CA ASN A 83 -9.22 -4.98 21.51
C ASN A 83 -9.24 -3.78 22.47
N GLN A 84 -8.18 -3.60 23.28
CA GLN A 84 -8.03 -2.41 24.12
C GLN A 84 -7.91 -1.15 23.26
N ILE A 85 -7.08 -1.16 22.22
CA ILE A 85 -6.93 -0.04 21.28
C ILE A 85 -8.26 0.27 20.58
N ARG A 86 -9.01 -0.76 20.13
CA ARG A 86 -10.34 -0.58 19.51
C ARG A 86 -11.36 0.09 20.43
N SER A 87 -11.19 -0.04 21.75
CA SER A 87 -12.10 0.55 22.75
C SER A 87 -11.78 2.00 23.10
N LEU A 88 -10.69 2.56 22.58
CA LEU A 88 -10.33 3.95 22.81
C LEU A 88 -11.25 4.89 22.02
N ASP A 89 -11.55 6.04 22.64
CA ASP A 89 -12.28 7.10 21.96
C ASP A 89 -11.52 7.56 20.72
N HIS A 90 -12.24 7.96 19.68
CA HIS A 90 -11.68 8.43 18.40
C HIS A 90 -11.01 7.37 17.53
N VAL A 91 -10.92 6.11 17.95
CA VAL A 91 -10.42 5.01 17.13
C VAL A 91 -11.54 4.48 16.24
N VAL A 92 -11.35 4.58 14.93
CA VAL A 92 -12.33 4.15 13.90
C VAL A 92 -12.11 2.70 13.51
N ALA A 93 -10.84 2.29 13.37
CA ALA A 93 -10.47 0.93 12.98
C ALA A 93 -9.08 0.56 13.48
N VAL A 94 -8.87 -0.74 13.73
CA VAL A 94 -7.57 -1.33 14.11
C VAL A 94 -7.40 -2.63 13.36
N THR A 95 -6.31 -2.79 12.65
CA THR A 95 -5.94 -4.04 11.98
C THR A 95 -4.46 -4.32 12.07
N PRO A 96 -4.03 -5.56 12.36
CA PRO A 96 -2.67 -5.96 12.06
C PRO A 96 -2.52 -6.18 10.55
N TYR A 97 -1.35 -5.90 10.00
CA TYR A 97 -0.94 -6.44 8.72
C TYR A 97 0.01 -7.60 8.96
N TYR A 98 -0.62 -8.74 9.21
CA TYR A 98 0.09 -9.94 9.59
C TYR A 98 0.70 -10.64 8.37
N GLN A 99 2.00 -10.87 8.42
CA GLN A 99 2.72 -11.64 7.43
C GLN A 99 3.33 -12.87 8.10
N PRO A 100 2.99 -14.10 7.65
CA PRO A 100 3.51 -15.31 8.27
C PRO A 100 4.99 -15.53 7.89
N ASN A 101 5.83 -15.75 8.87
CA ASN A 101 7.26 -15.97 8.65
C ASN A 101 7.58 -17.39 8.11
N ASP A 102 6.75 -18.39 8.43
CA ASP A 102 7.02 -19.81 8.16
C ASP A 102 6.11 -20.41 7.09
N LEU A 103 5.37 -19.62 6.35
CA LEU A 103 4.49 -20.12 5.30
C LEU A 103 5.27 -20.36 4.01
N ASN A 104 5.44 -21.63 3.63
CA ASN A 104 6.05 -21.97 2.35
C ASN A 104 4.99 -22.43 1.36
N GLY A 105 4.95 -21.77 0.23
CA GLY A 105 3.97 -22.06 -0.81
C GLY A 105 4.19 -21.21 -2.05
N LYS A 106 3.39 -21.50 -3.06
CA LYS A 106 3.36 -20.76 -4.33
C LYS A 106 1.93 -20.54 -4.75
N ILE A 107 1.70 -19.41 -5.42
CA ILE A 107 0.45 -19.15 -6.11
C ILE A 107 0.65 -19.53 -7.57
N LEU A 108 -0.16 -20.45 -8.05
CA LEU A 108 -0.09 -21.05 -9.38
C LEU A 108 -1.25 -20.56 -10.24
N SER A 109 -0.98 -20.27 -11.50
CA SER A 109 -2.00 -19.93 -12.49
C SER A 109 -1.68 -20.53 -13.87
N GLY A 110 -2.67 -20.51 -14.77
CA GLY A 110 -2.55 -21.08 -16.10
C GLY A 110 -2.58 -22.60 -16.15
N LYS A 111 -2.46 -23.16 -17.36
CA LYS A 111 -2.53 -24.60 -17.56
C LYS A 111 -1.38 -25.34 -16.86
N ASN A 112 -1.74 -26.25 -15.94
CA ASN A 112 -0.79 -27.03 -15.13
C ASN A 112 0.13 -26.17 -14.24
N GLY A 113 -0.33 -25.02 -13.76
CA GLY A 113 0.47 -24.15 -12.92
C GLY A 113 1.69 -23.55 -13.62
N ARG A 114 1.56 -23.24 -14.92
CA ARG A 114 2.67 -22.71 -15.71
C ARG A 114 3.23 -21.41 -15.17
N TYR A 115 2.37 -20.57 -14.64
CA TYR A 115 2.76 -19.28 -14.05
C TYR A 115 2.74 -19.39 -12.56
N GLU A 116 3.81 -18.96 -11.90
CA GLU A 116 3.93 -19.01 -10.45
C GLU A 116 4.43 -17.71 -9.85
N THR A 117 4.01 -17.44 -8.61
CA THR A 117 4.60 -16.42 -7.74
C THR A 117 4.66 -16.94 -6.30
N GLY A 118 5.52 -16.37 -5.49
CA GLY A 118 5.64 -16.74 -4.07
C GLY A 118 4.52 -16.15 -3.20
N VAL A 119 4.45 -16.61 -1.95
CA VAL A 119 3.50 -16.12 -0.93
C VAL A 119 4.09 -15.02 -0.04
N TRP A 120 5.27 -14.52 -0.36
CA TRP A 120 6.02 -13.56 0.46
C TRP A 120 5.38 -12.16 0.56
N GLN A 121 4.44 -11.84 -0.33
CA GLN A 121 3.66 -10.60 -0.30
C GLN A 121 2.19 -10.83 0.10
N CYS A 122 1.91 -11.90 0.86
CA CYS A 122 0.58 -12.18 1.35
C CYS A 122 0.42 -11.64 2.78
N TYR A 123 -0.60 -10.83 2.97
CA TYR A 123 -0.92 -10.17 4.24
C TYR A 123 -2.27 -10.62 4.75
N GLY A 124 -2.37 -10.80 6.06
CA GLY A 124 -3.64 -10.98 6.75
C GLY A 124 -4.09 -9.68 7.39
N ALA A 125 -5.31 -9.26 7.12
CA ALA A 125 -5.91 -8.07 7.72
C ALA A 125 -7.31 -8.38 8.27
N ASP A 126 -7.77 -7.51 9.18
CA ASP A 126 -9.14 -7.55 9.70
C ASP A 126 -10.10 -7.02 8.62
N PRO A 127 -11.10 -7.82 8.17
CA PRO A 127 -12.05 -7.40 7.14
C PRO A 127 -12.79 -6.11 7.50
N ASP A 128 -13.26 -6.00 8.74
CA ASP A 128 -14.10 -4.89 9.20
C ASP A 128 -13.32 -3.57 9.32
N ALA A 129 -11.99 -3.67 9.40
CA ALA A 129 -11.11 -2.52 9.45
C ALA A 129 -10.64 -2.06 8.08
N LEU A 130 -10.48 -2.96 7.11
CA LEU A 130 -9.82 -2.69 5.85
C LEU A 130 -10.53 -1.59 5.04
N GLU A 131 -11.86 -1.63 4.95
CA GLU A 131 -12.66 -0.59 4.30
C GLU A 131 -12.50 0.77 4.99
N LYS A 132 -12.50 0.77 6.33
CA LYS A 132 -12.39 1.99 7.14
C LYS A 132 -11.00 2.63 7.10
N MET A 133 -9.97 1.87 6.71
CA MET A 133 -8.60 2.38 6.50
C MET A 133 -8.50 3.31 5.28
N GLY A 134 -9.57 3.44 4.48
CA GLY A 134 -9.64 4.39 3.38
C GLY A 134 -8.85 3.96 2.15
N PHE A 135 -8.68 2.65 1.90
CA PHE A 135 -8.14 2.15 0.64
C PHE A 135 -9.15 2.33 -0.49
N ASP A 136 -8.65 2.67 -1.66
CA ASP A 136 -9.44 2.77 -2.88
C ASP A 136 -9.36 1.48 -3.68
N LEU A 137 -10.49 1.08 -4.28
CA LEU A 137 -10.58 -0.08 -5.15
C LEU A 137 -10.63 0.35 -6.62
N ALA A 138 -9.81 -0.28 -7.45
CA ALA A 138 -9.89 -0.17 -8.90
C ALA A 138 -11.03 -1.03 -9.47
N ASP A 139 -11.32 -2.17 -8.82
CA ASP A 139 -12.40 -3.09 -9.21
C ASP A 139 -12.83 -3.97 -8.02
N GLY A 140 -14.07 -4.48 -8.07
CA GLY A 140 -14.60 -5.43 -7.10
C GLY A 140 -15.10 -4.79 -5.81
N THR A 141 -14.99 -5.54 -4.71
CA THR A 141 -15.47 -5.16 -3.38
C THR A 141 -14.50 -5.59 -2.29
N PHE A 142 -14.59 -4.98 -1.12
CA PHE A 142 -13.88 -5.51 0.06
C PHE A 142 -14.45 -6.87 0.45
N PHE A 143 -13.60 -7.78 0.91
CA PHE A 143 -14.08 -9.01 1.53
C PHE A 143 -14.65 -8.70 2.92
N THR A 144 -15.64 -9.48 3.34
CA THR A 144 -16.27 -9.34 4.65
C THR A 144 -15.96 -10.57 5.53
N SER A 145 -16.16 -10.43 6.83
CA SER A 145 -15.91 -11.51 7.80
C SER A 145 -16.81 -12.74 7.55
N ASP A 146 -18.03 -12.54 7.05
CA ASP A 146 -19.03 -13.56 6.75
C ASP A 146 -18.99 -14.11 5.32
N MET A 147 -18.13 -13.55 4.43
CA MET A 147 -18.01 -14.00 3.05
C MET A 147 -17.55 -15.45 2.98
N SER A 148 -18.42 -16.34 2.48
CA SER A 148 -18.14 -17.76 2.29
C SER A 148 -18.24 -18.15 0.82
N LEU A 149 -17.15 -18.63 0.26
CA LEU A 149 -17.05 -19.05 -1.16
C LEU A 149 -17.09 -20.58 -1.32
N GLY A 150 -17.26 -21.30 -0.21
CA GLY A 150 -17.24 -22.77 -0.18
C GLY A 150 -15.90 -23.35 0.26
N LYS A 151 -15.84 -24.68 0.33
CA LYS A 151 -14.67 -25.41 0.86
C LYS A 151 -13.42 -25.16 0.04
N ASN A 152 -12.31 -24.90 0.72
CA ASN A 152 -10.98 -24.64 0.14
C ASN A 152 -10.91 -23.43 -0.81
N LYS A 153 -11.86 -22.50 -0.73
CA LYS A 153 -11.79 -21.23 -1.45
C LYS A 153 -11.56 -20.09 -0.49
N ILE A 154 -10.61 -19.23 -0.82
CA ILE A 154 -10.19 -18.11 0.01
C ILE A 154 -10.43 -16.81 -0.76
N PRO A 155 -11.26 -15.88 -0.25
CA PRO A 155 -11.39 -14.55 -0.84
C PRO A 155 -10.10 -13.76 -0.61
N VAL A 156 -9.60 -13.13 -1.66
CA VAL A 156 -8.40 -12.31 -1.61
C VAL A 156 -8.62 -11.00 -2.35
N MET A 157 -7.91 -9.97 -1.90
CA MET A 157 -7.77 -8.72 -2.63
C MET A 157 -6.31 -8.60 -3.07
N VAL A 158 -6.12 -8.06 -4.26
CA VAL A 158 -4.78 -7.95 -4.86
C VAL A 158 -4.45 -6.49 -5.18
N GLY A 159 -3.16 -6.17 -5.17
CA GLY A 159 -2.67 -4.89 -5.64
C GLY A 159 -2.83 -4.74 -7.14
N GLU A 160 -2.87 -3.51 -7.61
CA GLU A 160 -3.08 -3.15 -9.01
C GLU A 160 -2.10 -3.87 -9.96
N ASN A 161 -0.86 -4.03 -9.52
CA ASN A 161 0.23 -4.62 -10.31
C ASN A 161 0.62 -6.04 -9.86
N PHE A 162 -0.19 -6.68 -9.01
CA PHE A 162 0.08 -8.02 -8.49
C PHE A 162 0.34 -9.05 -9.60
N ALA A 163 -0.36 -8.94 -10.74
CA ALA A 163 -0.21 -9.82 -11.89
C ALA A 163 1.22 -9.89 -12.46
N TYR A 164 2.02 -8.83 -12.30
CA TYR A 164 3.41 -8.77 -12.77
C TYR A 164 4.39 -9.56 -11.88
N ASN A 165 3.96 -10.07 -10.73
CA ASN A 165 4.77 -10.96 -9.90
C ASN A 165 4.89 -12.37 -10.45
N PHE A 166 4.03 -12.77 -11.40
CA PHE A 166 4.04 -14.11 -11.96
C PHE A 166 5.18 -14.33 -12.94
N GLU A 167 5.85 -15.46 -12.78
CA GLU A 167 6.91 -15.94 -13.65
C GLU A 167 6.43 -17.12 -14.52
N ASP A 168 6.93 -17.22 -15.77
CA ASP A 168 6.74 -18.39 -16.62
C ASP A 168 7.77 -19.49 -16.30
N THR A 169 7.33 -20.55 -15.62
CA THR A 169 8.18 -21.66 -15.20
C THR A 169 8.78 -22.47 -16.36
N ARG A 170 8.24 -22.33 -17.57
CA ARG A 170 8.80 -22.96 -18.78
C ARG A 170 9.99 -22.21 -19.37
N LYS A 171 10.28 -21.04 -18.87
CA LYS A 171 11.45 -20.27 -19.28
C LYS A 171 12.61 -20.51 -18.33
N SER A 172 13.81 -20.51 -18.89
CA SER A 172 15.02 -20.62 -18.08
C SER A 172 15.09 -19.48 -17.05
N TYR A 173 15.62 -19.78 -15.87
CA TYR A 173 15.77 -18.81 -14.78
C TYR A 173 16.49 -17.52 -15.22
N ASN A 174 17.51 -17.65 -16.07
CA ASN A 174 18.27 -16.49 -16.57
C ASN A 174 17.67 -15.85 -17.83
N SER A 175 16.47 -16.25 -18.24
CA SER A 175 15.81 -15.67 -19.41
C SER A 175 15.09 -14.38 -19.05
N GLY A 176 15.38 -13.28 -19.73
CA GLY A 176 14.61 -12.03 -19.63
C GLY A 176 13.16 -12.13 -20.08
N LYS A 177 12.73 -13.32 -20.57
CA LYS A 177 11.34 -13.63 -20.93
C LYS A 177 10.61 -14.42 -19.84
N ARG A 178 11.28 -14.71 -18.72
CA ARG A 178 10.68 -15.44 -17.60
C ARG A 178 9.69 -14.57 -16.82
N GLN A 179 9.98 -13.30 -16.67
CA GLN A 179 9.16 -12.33 -15.95
C GLN A 179 8.87 -11.13 -16.87
N ILE A 180 7.69 -10.57 -16.74
CA ILE A 180 7.30 -9.29 -17.33
C ILE A 180 7.27 -8.28 -16.19
N TYR A 181 7.94 -7.16 -16.39
CA TYR A 181 7.97 -6.08 -15.40
C TYR A 181 6.92 -5.02 -15.71
N GLN A 182 6.38 -4.41 -14.67
CA GLN A 182 5.50 -3.25 -14.81
C GLN A 182 6.16 -2.16 -15.66
N GLY A 183 5.38 -1.59 -16.60
CA GLY A 183 5.90 -0.56 -17.51
C GLY A 183 6.79 -1.06 -18.63
N GLN A 184 7.03 -2.38 -18.74
CA GLN A 184 7.79 -2.96 -19.85
C GLN A 184 7.06 -2.75 -21.17
N THR A 185 7.80 -2.31 -22.22
CA THR A 185 7.27 -2.13 -23.55
C THR A 185 7.89 -3.12 -24.54
N ASP A 186 7.12 -3.46 -25.57
CA ASP A 186 7.59 -4.23 -26.73
C ASP A 186 8.43 -3.36 -27.71
N ALA A 187 8.92 -3.97 -28.78
CA ALA A 187 9.71 -3.27 -29.80
C ALA A 187 8.93 -2.15 -30.53
N ASN A 188 7.62 -2.13 -30.42
CA ASN A 188 6.74 -1.12 -31.02
C ASN A 188 6.33 -0.03 -30.02
N GLY A 189 6.81 -0.11 -28.76
CA GLY A 189 6.47 0.83 -27.69
C GLY A 189 5.14 0.54 -26.98
N ASN A 190 4.48 -0.60 -27.25
CA ASN A 190 3.25 -0.99 -26.56
C ASN A 190 3.58 -1.63 -25.20
N LEU A 191 2.76 -1.36 -24.20
CA LEU A 191 2.88 -2.00 -22.88
C LEU A 191 2.65 -3.51 -23.00
N VAL A 192 3.59 -4.28 -22.45
CA VAL A 192 3.49 -5.74 -22.36
C VAL A 192 2.57 -6.10 -21.19
N GLN A 193 1.52 -6.86 -21.50
CA GLN A 193 0.58 -7.33 -20.48
C GLN A 193 1.19 -8.46 -19.65
N PRO A 194 0.83 -8.59 -18.35
CA PRO A 194 1.29 -9.67 -17.49
C PRO A 194 0.80 -11.02 -18.03
N PHE A 195 1.41 -12.12 -17.57
CA PHE A 195 1.04 -13.48 -17.98
C PHE A 195 -0.33 -13.94 -17.47
N VAL A 196 -0.81 -13.33 -16.39
CA VAL A 196 -2.02 -13.74 -15.67
C VAL A 196 -2.97 -12.54 -15.58
N ASP A 197 -4.23 -12.77 -15.92
CA ASP A 197 -5.33 -11.85 -15.63
C ASP A 197 -5.96 -12.29 -14.29
N VAL A 198 -5.66 -11.57 -13.21
CA VAL A 198 -6.07 -11.95 -11.86
C VAL A 198 -7.59 -11.98 -11.65
N ASN A 199 -8.35 -11.28 -12.50
CA ASN A 199 -9.81 -11.23 -12.43
C ASN A 199 -10.49 -12.36 -13.23
N LYS A 200 -9.75 -13.03 -14.14
CA LYS A 200 -10.31 -14.07 -15.01
C LYS A 200 -9.66 -15.42 -14.83
N ASP A 201 -8.35 -15.44 -14.58
CA ASP A 201 -7.60 -16.68 -14.51
C ASP A 201 -7.77 -17.33 -13.13
N LYS A 202 -7.90 -18.65 -13.13
CA LYS A 202 -7.91 -19.39 -11.87
C LYS A 202 -6.54 -19.30 -11.20
N MET A 203 -6.52 -18.92 -9.92
CA MET A 203 -5.35 -18.94 -9.07
C MET A 203 -5.49 -20.01 -7.98
N THR A 204 -4.43 -20.75 -7.73
CA THR A 204 -4.38 -21.79 -6.69
C THR A 204 -3.17 -21.56 -5.82
N LEU A 205 -3.40 -21.36 -4.52
CA LEU A 205 -2.35 -21.36 -3.51
C LEU A 205 -2.00 -22.80 -3.18
N ARG A 206 -0.75 -23.19 -3.45
CA ARG A 206 -0.20 -24.50 -3.09
C ARG A 206 0.76 -24.34 -1.95
N LEU A 207 0.41 -24.85 -0.78
CA LEU A 207 1.36 -25.07 0.32
C LEU A 207 2.21 -26.31 0.00
N SER A 208 3.51 -26.24 0.22
CA SER A 208 4.42 -27.36 -0.04
C SER A 208 5.45 -27.53 1.08
N TYR A 209 5.72 -28.77 1.41
CA TYR A 209 6.75 -29.17 2.37
C TYR A 209 7.49 -30.41 1.84
N THR A 210 8.81 -30.34 1.82
CA THR A 210 9.66 -31.49 1.46
C THR A 210 10.23 -32.09 2.74
N ASP A 211 9.91 -33.35 3.01
CA ASP A 211 10.41 -34.05 4.18
C ASP A 211 11.91 -34.44 4.04
N ASN A 212 12.51 -34.93 5.12
CA ASN A 212 13.93 -35.32 5.15
C ASN A 212 14.30 -36.44 4.16
N ASN A 213 13.31 -37.14 3.63
CA ASN A 213 13.49 -38.19 2.62
C ASN A 213 13.33 -37.67 1.19
N GLY A 214 13.13 -36.36 1.01
CA GLY A 214 12.91 -35.71 -0.28
C GLY A 214 11.50 -35.89 -0.82
N LYS A 215 10.54 -36.39 -0.02
CA LYS A 215 9.15 -36.54 -0.43
C LYS A 215 8.41 -35.21 -0.23
N GLU A 216 7.85 -34.67 -1.31
CA GLU A 216 7.01 -33.48 -1.29
C GLU A 216 5.58 -33.83 -0.85
N LYS A 217 5.06 -33.05 0.08
CA LYS A 217 3.64 -33.01 0.48
C LYS A 217 3.09 -31.66 0.09
N THR A 218 1.87 -31.65 -0.46
CA THR A 218 1.22 -30.42 -0.92
C THR A 218 -0.22 -30.36 -0.45
N GLN A 219 -0.72 -29.12 -0.29
CA GLN A 219 -2.13 -28.83 -0.04
C GLN A 219 -2.54 -27.60 -0.82
N ASP A 220 -3.63 -27.71 -1.58
CA ASP A 220 -4.08 -26.68 -2.50
C ASP A 220 -5.35 -25.96 -1.99
N TYR A 221 -5.39 -24.64 -2.21
CA TYR A 221 -6.53 -23.78 -1.96
C TYR A 221 -6.79 -22.91 -3.18
N ASP A 222 -8.05 -22.77 -3.59
CA ASP A 222 -8.43 -21.88 -4.68
C ASP A 222 -8.53 -20.44 -4.15
N LEU A 223 -7.79 -19.52 -4.75
CA LEU A 223 -7.89 -18.09 -4.47
C LEU A 223 -8.94 -17.46 -5.39
N VAL A 224 -9.83 -16.68 -4.78
CA VAL A 224 -10.85 -15.94 -5.52
C VAL A 224 -10.63 -14.46 -5.29
N VAL A 225 -10.21 -13.75 -6.33
CA VAL A 225 -10.05 -12.29 -6.28
C VAL A 225 -11.43 -11.66 -6.17
N VAL A 226 -11.68 -10.93 -5.10
CA VAL A 226 -12.94 -10.22 -4.86
C VAL A 226 -12.81 -8.72 -5.05
N GLY A 227 -11.58 -8.19 -5.01
CA GLY A 227 -11.29 -6.80 -5.27
C GLY A 227 -9.83 -6.56 -5.65
N THR A 228 -9.59 -5.46 -6.35
CA THR A 228 -8.27 -4.97 -6.74
C THR A 228 -8.09 -3.56 -6.20
N PHE A 229 -6.99 -3.32 -5.49
CA PHE A 229 -6.67 -2.00 -4.96
C PHE A 229 -6.22 -1.05 -6.08
N VAL A 230 -6.43 0.25 -5.86
CA VAL A 230 -5.68 1.29 -6.55
C VAL A 230 -4.30 1.38 -5.89
N SER A 231 -3.24 1.40 -6.70
CA SER A 231 -1.87 1.51 -6.18
C SER A 231 -1.66 2.82 -5.43
N ASP A 232 -1.40 2.73 -4.13
CA ASP A 232 -1.14 3.87 -3.25
C ASP A 232 -0.07 3.51 -2.21
N TYR A 233 1.18 3.80 -2.54
CA TYR A 233 2.33 3.55 -1.66
C TYR A 233 2.30 4.38 -0.37
N SER A 234 1.55 5.49 -0.33
CA SER A 234 1.42 6.31 0.87
C SER A 234 0.62 5.62 1.96
N LYS A 235 -0.31 4.72 1.58
CA LYS A 235 -1.11 3.92 2.50
C LYS A 235 -0.41 2.61 2.86
N HIS A 236 -0.07 1.80 1.86
CA HIS A 236 0.73 0.60 2.05
C HIS A 236 1.17 0.00 0.70
N TYR A 237 2.37 -0.58 0.63
CA TYR A 237 2.92 -1.14 -0.61
C TYR A 237 2.17 -2.39 -1.13
N PHE A 238 1.34 -3.08 -0.31
CA PHE A 238 0.53 -4.19 -0.82
C PHE A 238 -0.53 -3.72 -1.82
N THR A 239 -0.92 -2.45 -1.80
CA THR A 239 -1.87 -1.88 -2.77
C THR A 239 -1.34 -1.93 -4.19
N ASP A 240 -0.01 -1.96 -4.36
CA ASP A 240 0.62 -2.09 -5.66
C ASP A 240 0.78 -3.56 -6.08
N SER A 241 1.55 -4.34 -5.35
CA SER A 241 1.99 -5.67 -5.79
C SER A 241 1.70 -6.79 -4.78
N GLY A 242 1.05 -6.49 -3.67
CA GLY A 242 0.73 -7.47 -2.63
C GLY A 242 -0.61 -8.17 -2.83
N MET A 243 -0.88 -9.12 -1.94
CA MET A 243 -2.16 -9.79 -1.80
C MET A 243 -2.60 -9.73 -0.34
N VAL A 244 -3.86 -9.37 -0.11
CA VAL A 244 -4.45 -9.31 1.23
C VAL A 244 -5.58 -10.32 1.32
N MET A 245 -5.62 -11.05 2.43
CA MET A 245 -6.69 -11.97 2.79
C MET A 245 -7.14 -11.73 4.23
N ARG A 246 -8.24 -12.35 4.64
CA ARG A 246 -8.67 -12.24 6.03
C ARG A 246 -7.61 -12.84 6.95
N LEU A 247 -7.37 -12.17 8.07
CA LEU A 247 -6.43 -12.64 9.09
C LEU A 247 -6.72 -14.09 9.53
N SER A 248 -8.01 -14.44 9.64
CA SER A 248 -8.45 -15.80 9.98
C SER A 248 -8.05 -16.84 8.93
N ASP A 249 -8.14 -16.48 7.64
CA ASP A 249 -7.75 -17.39 6.56
C ASP A 249 -6.25 -17.60 6.54
N LEU A 250 -5.47 -16.55 6.77
CA LEU A 250 -4.01 -16.65 6.81
C LEU A 250 -3.53 -17.48 8.01
N LYS A 251 -4.12 -17.28 9.20
CA LYS A 251 -3.87 -18.13 10.38
C LYS A 251 -4.25 -19.60 10.11
N MET A 252 -5.36 -19.86 9.43
CA MET A 252 -5.77 -21.20 9.00
C MET A 252 -4.75 -21.84 8.04
N LEU A 253 -4.19 -21.06 7.10
CA LEU A 253 -3.14 -21.54 6.19
C LEU A 253 -1.84 -21.88 6.94
N GLU A 254 -1.45 -21.09 7.93
CA GLU A 254 -0.31 -21.42 8.80
C GLU A 254 -0.52 -22.73 9.56
N GLU A 255 -1.68 -22.92 10.17
CA GLU A 255 -2.02 -24.17 10.84
C GLU A 255 -2.01 -25.37 9.88
N ALA A 256 -2.53 -25.18 8.67
CA ALA A 256 -2.52 -26.21 7.63
C ALA A 256 -1.07 -26.55 7.24
N TYR A 257 -0.21 -25.56 7.08
CA TYR A 257 1.21 -25.75 6.78
C TYR A 257 1.95 -26.45 7.92
N GLN A 258 1.69 -26.08 9.18
CA GLN A 258 2.26 -26.77 10.35
C GLN A 258 1.86 -28.25 10.42
N LYS A 259 0.59 -28.56 10.13
CA LYS A 259 0.12 -29.96 10.02
C LYS A 259 0.80 -30.71 8.87
N LEU A 260 1.01 -30.04 7.73
CA LEU A 260 1.64 -30.61 6.55
C LEU A 260 3.13 -30.92 6.81
N SER A 261 3.85 -29.99 7.45
CA SER A 261 5.27 -30.10 7.77
C SER A 261 5.55 -30.98 8.99
N GLY A 262 4.57 -31.20 9.85
CA GLY A 262 4.76 -31.87 11.14
C GLY A 262 5.58 -31.05 12.14
N THR A 263 5.86 -29.78 11.83
CA THR A 263 6.56 -28.87 12.73
C THR A 263 5.55 -28.21 13.67
N LYS A 264 5.82 -28.24 14.96
CA LYS A 264 5.11 -27.36 15.91
C LYS A 264 5.53 -25.93 15.59
N LYS A 265 4.60 -24.97 15.82
CA LYS A 265 4.89 -23.54 15.68
C LYS A 265 6.30 -23.27 16.25
N ARG A 266 7.26 -22.96 15.40
CA ARG A 266 8.50 -22.40 15.90
C ARG A 266 8.09 -21.07 16.56
N GLN A 267 8.21 -21.00 17.87
CA GLN A 267 8.42 -19.68 18.46
C GLN A 267 9.59 -19.11 17.67
N SER A 268 9.36 -18.04 16.94
CA SER A 268 10.44 -17.39 16.21
C SER A 268 11.48 -17.02 17.25
N GLN A 269 12.55 -17.82 17.33
CA GLN A 269 13.71 -17.48 18.12
C GLN A 269 14.49 -16.47 17.27
N SER A 270 13.93 -15.29 17.14
CA SER A 270 14.66 -14.15 16.67
C SER A 270 15.55 -13.71 17.84
N TYR A 271 16.85 -13.73 17.61
CA TYR A 271 17.83 -13.26 18.58
C TYR A 271 18.22 -11.84 18.20
N MET A 272 17.87 -10.88 19.03
CA MET A 272 18.45 -9.54 18.92
C MET A 272 19.76 -9.48 19.69
N ILE A 273 20.80 -8.96 19.07
CA ILE A 273 22.04 -8.62 19.76
C ILE A 273 21.93 -7.16 20.19
N SER A 274 21.59 -6.95 21.47
CA SER A 274 21.66 -5.63 22.10
C SER A 274 22.83 -5.62 23.08
N ASN A 275 23.77 -4.70 22.89
CA ASN A 275 24.97 -4.55 23.74
C ASN A 275 25.82 -5.85 23.91
N GLY A 276 25.88 -6.69 22.86
CA GLY A 276 26.65 -7.93 22.91
C GLY A 276 25.98 -9.10 23.66
N VAL A 277 24.73 -8.95 24.11
CA VAL A 277 23.92 -9.97 24.76
C VAL A 277 22.89 -10.50 23.78
N MET A 278 22.87 -11.81 23.53
CA MET A 278 21.78 -12.47 22.78
C MET A 278 20.54 -12.48 23.67
N MET A 279 19.55 -11.69 23.31
CA MET A 279 18.22 -11.72 23.92
C MET A 279 17.29 -12.56 23.05
N GLN A 280 16.58 -13.50 23.67
CA GLN A 280 15.53 -14.28 23.03
C GLN A 280 14.32 -13.36 22.86
N GLU A 281 13.91 -13.12 21.62
CA GLU A 281 12.68 -12.40 21.33
C GLU A 281 11.50 -13.26 21.81
N LYS A 282 10.72 -12.77 22.76
CA LYS A 282 9.43 -13.35 23.13
C LYS A 282 8.50 -13.21 21.93
N ASP A 283 7.61 -14.19 21.72
CA ASP A 283 6.48 -14.05 20.77
C ASP A 283 5.59 -12.91 21.28
N ASN A 284 5.85 -11.71 20.77
CA ASN A 284 5.19 -10.48 21.21
C ASN A 284 3.92 -10.18 20.40
N GLY A 285 3.38 -11.15 19.66
CA GLY A 285 2.18 -11.00 18.86
C GLY A 285 2.46 -10.47 17.44
N TYR A 286 1.67 -9.48 17.01
CA TYR A 286 1.80 -8.90 15.69
C TYR A 286 3.02 -7.99 15.57
N GLN A 287 3.67 -7.99 14.42
CA GLN A 287 4.83 -7.14 14.16
C GLN A 287 4.43 -5.69 13.90
N GLU A 288 3.27 -5.51 13.27
CA GLU A 288 2.79 -4.22 12.82
C GLU A 288 1.27 -4.15 12.97
N VAL A 289 0.79 -3.04 13.53
CA VAL A 289 -0.63 -2.75 13.72
C VAL A 289 -0.93 -1.34 13.22
N TYR A 290 -1.98 -1.21 12.45
CA TYR A 290 -2.47 0.05 11.94
C TYR A 290 -3.74 0.45 12.67
N VAL A 291 -3.77 1.69 13.11
CA VAL A 291 -4.89 2.31 13.82
C VAL A 291 -5.37 3.50 13.02
N LYS A 292 -6.64 3.53 12.69
CA LYS A 292 -7.30 4.68 12.06
C LYS A 292 -8.02 5.48 13.11
N VAL A 293 -7.76 6.77 13.17
CA VAL A 293 -8.47 7.73 14.01
C VAL A 293 -9.39 8.61 13.17
N ASP A 294 -10.40 9.21 13.79
CA ASP A 294 -11.40 10.04 13.12
C ASP A 294 -10.89 11.45 12.78
N ASN A 295 -9.87 11.93 13.48
CA ASN A 295 -9.32 13.27 13.32
C ASN A 295 -7.80 13.28 13.60
N VAL A 296 -7.08 14.20 12.98
CA VAL A 296 -5.63 14.42 13.16
C VAL A 296 -5.31 15.06 14.52
N ASP A 297 -6.28 15.75 15.12
CA ASP A 297 -6.10 16.49 16.38
C ASP A 297 -6.31 15.64 17.64
N ASN A 298 -6.59 14.35 17.50
CA ASN A 298 -6.88 13.41 18.59
C ASN A 298 -5.77 12.41 18.86
#